data_01d791f630fe3a378f919d9047430c67
#
_entry.id   01d791f630fe3a378f919d9047430c67
#
_cell.length_a   1.000
_cell.length_b   1.000
_cell.length_c   1.000
_cell.angle_alpha   90.00
_cell.angle_beta   90.00
_cell.angle_gamma   90.00
#
_symmetry.space_group_name_H-M   'P 1'
#
loop_
_entity.id
_entity.type
_entity.pdbx_description
1 polymer ?
#
loop_
_entity_poly.entity_id
_entity_poly.type
_entity_poly.pdbx_seq_one_letter_code
_entity_poly.pdbx_strand_id
1 'polypeptide(L)'
;MQSLASSGSSFKPACPMESLTELNKAFADSLRLQILRLLKGESFGVLELCRILGIRQSALSHHLKILATAKLLSTRREGNSIFYRRALFTEDDLYREIKESILERVDEIPIPNDRKKQIRQIHLERAEQSLIFFRKNADKFQEKQGLIVEHTDYAINLHDLIASLNLKIKSRVLEVGPGEGQLLSELSAKFKNLVALDNSQEMLEKCKKTISLTGRKGVEFIFGDTSTALNNNIVSDLVIFNMVLHHIPTPAKMFRDANSLLSVGGNLLIVDLCSHDQDWVRNSCGDLWLGFEEVDLNHWAKKAKLVAGQSAYIALRNGFQIQMRVFRKNI
;
A
#
# COMPACT_ATOMS: atom_id res chain seq x y z
N MET A 1 -31.85 14.13 -42.74
CA MET A 1 -30.68 13.25 -42.95
C MET A 1 -29.41 14.09 -42.89
N GLN A 2 -28.79 14.17 -41.74
CA GLN A 2 -27.43 14.70 -41.57
C GLN A 2 -26.68 13.71 -40.66
N SER A 3 -25.67 13.08 -41.25
CA SER A 3 -24.83 12.07 -40.63
C SER A 3 -23.89 12.72 -39.59
N LEU A 4 -24.00 12.33 -38.36
CA LEU A 4 -23.00 12.60 -37.31
C LEU A 4 -21.80 11.67 -37.52
N ALA A 5 -20.73 12.20 -38.09
CA ALA A 5 -19.45 11.52 -38.14
C ALA A 5 -18.82 11.50 -36.73
N SER A 6 -18.74 10.32 -36.15
CA SER A 6 -17.99 10.06 -34.95
C SER A 6 -16.48 10.15 -35.21
N SER A 7 -15.83 11.19 -34.69
CA SER A 7 -14.38 11.28 -34.71
C SER A 7 -13.78 10.32 -33.69
N GLY A 8 -13.61 9.06 -34.06
CA GLY A 8 -12.79 8.11 -33.34
C GLY A 8 -11.32 8.50 -33.50
N SER A 9 -10.67 8.96 -32.42
CA SER A 9 -9.23 9.10 -32.39
C SER A 9 -8.60 7.70 -32.51
N SER A 10 -8.16 7.33 -33.69
CA SER A 10 -7.41 6.10 -33.95
C SER A 10 -6.06 6.23 -33.26
N PHE A 11 -5.88 5.55 -32.12
CA PHE A 11 -4.57 5.29 -31.56
C PHE A 11 -3.78 4.47 -32.59
N LYS A 12 -2.94 5.12 -33.39
CA LYS A 12 -1.93 4.42 -34.17
C LYS A 12 -0.93 3.80 -33.20
N PRO A 13 -0.70 2.47 -33.21
CA PRO A 13 0.38 1.90 -32.43
C PRO A 13 1.69 2.58 -32.83
N ALA A 14 2.44 3.07 -31.85
CA ALA A 14 3.73 3.70 -32.12
C ALA A 14 4.63 2.69 -32.87
N CYS A 15 5.37 3.19 -33.87
CA CYS A 15 6.32 2.35 -34.63
C CYS A 15 7.31 1.71 -33.65
N PRO A 16 7.56 0.39 -33.70
CA PRO A 16 8.49 -0.27 -32.80
C PRO A 16 9.86 0.42 -32.70
N MET A 17 10.39 0.89 -33.83
CA MET A 17 11.67 1.61 -33.87
C MET A 17 11.62 2.96 -33.11
N GLU A 18 10.50 3.68 -33.21
CA GLU A 18 10.30 4.94 -32.48
C GLU A 18 10.21 4.68 -30.98
N SER A 19 9.46 3.66 -30.57
CA SER A 19 9.34 3.26 -29.16
C SER A 19 10.69 2.83 -28.56
N LEU A 20 11.50 2.10 -29.32
CA LEU A 20 12.85 1.72 -28.91
C LEU A 20 13.76 2.96 -28.80
N THR A 21 13.63 3.90 -29.73
CA THR A 21 14.39 5.16 -29.69
C THR A 21 14.03 5.99 -28.46
N GLU A 22 12.76 6.11 -28.12
CA GLU A 22 12.28 6.79 -26.92
C GLU A 22 12.80 6.11 -25.64
N LEU A 23 12.79 4.78 -25.62
CA LEU A 23 13.31 4.01 -24.51
C LEU A 23 14.81 4.25 -24.30
N ASN A 24 15.61 4.20 -25.36
CA ASN A 24 17.03 4.48 -25.29
C ASN A 24 17.33 5.92 -24.85
N LYS A 25 16.58 6.90 -25.38
CA LYS A 25 16.66 8.28 -24.89
C LYS A 25 16.35 8.38 -23.40
N ALA A 26 15.34 7.65 -22.91
CA ALA A 26 14.96 7.68 -21.51
C ALA A 26 16.08 7.17 -20.60
N PHE A 27 16.83 6.15 -21.00
CA PHE A 27 17.94 5.62 -20.21
C PHE A 27 19.26 6.40 -20.36
N ALA A 28 19.43 7.18 -21.41
CA ALA A 28 20.66 7.91 -21.72
C ALA A 28 20.85 9.21 -20.91
N ASP A 29 20.50 9.19 -19.60
CA ASP A 29 20.67 10.33 -18.72
C ASP A 29 20.77 9.90 -17.26
N SER A 30 21.80 10.36 -16.57
CA SER A 30 22.10 9.93 -15.20
C SER A 30 21.02 10.32 -14.18
N LEU A 31 20.37 11.48 -14.37
CA LEU A 31 19.30 11.92 -13.47
C LEU A 31 18.05 11.06 -13.64
N ARG A 32 17.71 10.68 -14.87
CA ARG A 32 16.60 9.76 -15.12
C ARG A 32 16.83 8.38 -14.53
N LEU A 33 18.05 7.84 -14.62
CA LEU A 33 18.42 6.59 -13.93
C LEU A 33 18.31 6.72 -12.41
N GLN A 34 18.69 7.88 -11.85
CA GLN A 34 18.54 8.14 -10.42
C GLN A 34 17.06 8.21 -10.00
N ILE A 35 16.20 8.86 -10.80
CA ILE A 35 14.75 8.86 -10.57
C ILE A 35 14.21 7.43 -10.55
N LEU A 36 14.55 6.63 -11.55
CA LEU A 36 14.15 5.22 -11.62
C LEU A 36 14.67 4.44 -10.41
N ARG A 37 15.91 4.71 -9.96
CA ARG A 37 16.47 4.08 -8.76
C ARG A 37 15.68 4.38 -7.49
N LEU A 38 15.27 5.64 -7.31
CA LEU A 38 14.46 6.08 -6.17
C LEU A 38 13.07 5.42 -6.15
N LEU A 39 12.48 5.26 -7.34
CA LEU A 39 11.13 4.72 -7.53
C LEU A 39 11.08 3.18 -7.57
N LYS A 40 12.13 2.46 -7.14
CA LYS A 40 12.22 0.99 -7.17
C LYS A 40 11.06 0.27 -6.48
N GLY A 41 10.60 0.79 -5.37
CA GLY A 41 9.57 0.11 -4.56
C GLY A 41 8.66 1.07 -3.82
N GLU A 42 8.72 2.35 -4.19
CA GLU A 42 7.99 3.42 -3.52
C GLU A 42 7.45 4.41 -4.54
N SER A 43 6.45 5.18 -4.10
CA SER A 43 5.89 6.28 -4.86
C SER A 43 6.23 7.60 -4.19
N PHE A 44 6.66 8.58 -5.00
CA PHE A 44 6.95 9.93 -4.52
C PHE A 44 6.21 10.97 -5.34
N GLY A 45 5.74 12.02 -4.66
CA GLY A 45 5.21 13.22 -5.29
C GLY A 45 6.31 14.06 -5.94
N VAL A 46 5.93 14.94 -6.87
CA VAL A 46 6.90 15.82 -7.58
C VAL A 46 7.76 16.62 -6.60
N LEU A 47 7.15 17.24 -5.59
CA LEU A 47 7.88 18.07 -4.62
C LEU A 47 8.83 17.24 -3.75
N GLU A 48 8.44 16.02 -3.41
CA GLU A 48 9.29 15.09 -2.67
C GLU A 48 10.50 14.65 -3.51
N LEU A 49 10.30 14.33 -4.79
CA LEU A 49 11.41 14.04 -5.71
C LEU A 49 12.34 15.24 -5.88
N CYS A 50 11.80 16.47 -5.97
CA CYS A 50 12.62 17.68 -5.98
C CYS A 50 13.51 17.81 -4.75
N ARG A 51 12.97 17.53 -3.56
CA ARG A 51 13.73 17.57 -2.28
C ARG A 51 14.80 16.48 -2.24
N ILE A 52 14.47 15.25 -2.63
CA ILE A 52 15.41 14.13 -2.64
C ILE A 52 16.58 14.40 -3.61
N LEU A 53 16.28 14.93 -4.78
CA LEU A 53 17.25 15.12 -5.86
C LEU A 53 17.98 16.47 -5.78
N GLY A 54 17.47 17.43 -5.02
CA GLY A 54 18.03 18.78 -4.91
C GLY A 54 17.84 19.59 -6.19
N ILE A 55 16.75 19.41 -6.95
CA ILE A 55 16.51 20.07 -8.24
C ILE A 55 15.18 20.81 -8.26
N ARG A 56 15.06 21.79 -9.17
CA ARG A 56 13.83 22.57 -9.35
C ARG A 56 12.75 21.75 -10.05
N GLN A 57 11.49 22.03 -9.75
CA GLN A 57 10.33 21.31 -10.29
C GLN A 57 10.27 21.36 -11.82
N SER A 58 10.61 22.48 -12.45
CA SER A 58 10.59 22.61 -13.91
C SER A 58 11.56 21.64 -14.60
N ALA A 59 12.78 21.50 -14.06
CA ALA A 59 13.77 20.55 -14.56
C ALA A 59 13.29 19.11 -14.34
N LEU A 60 12.80 18.77 -13.15
CA LEU A 60 12.29 17.43 -12.83
C LEU A 60 11.14 17.04 -13.75
N SER A 61 10.16 17.94 -13.99
CA SER A 61 8.99 17.67 -14.82
C SER A 61 9.35 17.25 -16.25
N HIS A 62 10.42 17.82 -16.81
CA HIS A 62 10.93 17.41 -18.13
C HIS A 62 11.42 15.96 -18.12
N HIS A 63 12.22 15.57 -17.12
CA HIS A 63 12.72 14.19 -16.99
C HIS A 63 11.60 13.18 -16.73
N LEU A 64 10.64 13.53 -15.88
CA LEU A 64 9.47 12.69 -15.60
C LEU A 64 8.62 12.48 -16.85
N LYS A 65 8.43 13.52 -17.67
CA LYS A 65 7.71 13.39 -18.94
C LYS A 65 8.40 12.41 -19.90
N ILE A 66 9.72 12.49 -20.07
CA ILE A 66 10.48 11.57 -20.92
C ILE A 66 10.33 10.13 -20.43
N LEU A 67 10.48 9.90 -19.13
CA LEU A 67 10.33 8.57 -18.53
C LEU A 67 8.90 8.03 -18.68
N ALA A 68 7.88 8.88 -18.55
CA ALA A 68 6.48 8.49 -18.73
C ALA A 68 6.17 8.16 -20.21
N THR A 69 6.68 8.95 -21.16
CA THR A 69 6.54 8.67 -22.61
C THR A 69 7.16 7.32 -22.96
N ALA A 70 8.32 6.98 -22.38
CA ALA A 70 8.98 5.68 -22.57
C ALA A 70 8.30 4.53 -21.78
N LYS A 71 7.16 4.77 -21.12
CA LYS A 71 6.42 3.80 -20.30
C LYS A 71 7.29 3.15 -19.21
N LEU A 72 8.23 3.92 -18.63
CA LEU A 72 9.05 3.51 -17.50
C LEU A 72 8.46 3.94 -16.17
N LEU A 73 7.56 4.93 -16.19
CA LEU A 73 6.82 5.40 -15.03
C LEU A 73 5.32 5.27 -15.25
N SER A 74 4.63 4.99 -14.17
CA SER A 74 3.20 5.22 -14.03
C SER A 74 2.95 6.35 -13.03
N THR A 75 1.83 7.04 -13.22
CA THR A 75 1.42 8.12 -12.34
C THR A 75 0.12 7.75 -11.66
N ARG A 76 -0.03 8.25 -10.44
CA ARG A 76 -1.27 8.16 -9.69
C ARG A 76 -1.58 9.53 -9.09
N ARG A 77 -2.83 9.94 -9.21
CA ARG A 77 -3.28 11.16 -8.58
C ARG A 77 -3.72 10.86 -7.15
N GLU A 78 -3.16 11.61 -6.21
CA GLU A 78 -3.49 11.57 -4.79
C GLU A 78 -3.91 12.99 -4.38
N GLY A 79 -5.19 13.27 -4.49
CA GLY A 79 -5.69 14.61 -4.30
C GLY A 79 -5.14 15.60 -5.33
N ASN A 80 -4.59 16.69 -4.86
CA ASN A 80 -3.94 17.70 -5.69
C ASN A 80 -2.50 17.36 -6.11
N SER A 81 -2.00 16.18 -5.72
CA SER A 81 -0.62 15.77 -5.99
C SER A 81 -0.55 14.63 -6.98
N ILE A 82 0.45 14.65 -7.86
CA ILE A 82 0.76 13.53 -8.75
C ILE A 82 1.93 12.77 -8.13
N PHE A 83 1.71 11.51 -7.85
CA PHE A 83 2.72 10.57 -7.41
C PHE A 83 3.24 9.75 -8.59
N TYR A 84 4.54 9.51 -8.59
CA TYR A 84 5.23 8.74 -9.61
C TYR A 84 5.76 7.45 -9.00
N ARG A 85 5.67 6.38 -9.76
CA ARG A 85 6.25 5.07 -9.45
C ARG A 85 6.80 4.45 -10.74
N ARG A 86 7.61 3.41 -10.62
CA ARG A 86 7.96 2.61 -11.80
C ARG A 86 6.71 1.96 -12.39
N ALA A 87 6.64 1.92 -13.71
CA ALA A 87 5.63 1.15 -14.40
C ALA A 87 5.85 -0.36 -14.14
N LEU A 88 4.75 -1.09 -14.03
CA LEU A 88 4.77 -2.55 -14.05
C LEU A 88 4.63 -2.99 -15.52
N PHE A 89 5.57 -3.80 -15.98
CA PHE A 89 5.56 -4.23 -17.37
C PHE A 89 4.70 -5.48 -17.53
N THR A 90 3.83 -5.47 -18.53
CA THR A 90 2.97 -6.60 -18.89
C THR A 90 3.74 -7.59 -19.77
N GLU A 91 3.19 -8.77 -19.99
CA GLU A 91 3.79 -9.78 -20.87
C GLU A 91 3.80 -9.32 -22.33
N ASP A 92 2.88 -8.43 -22.71
CA ASP A 92 2.77 -7.87 -24.07
C ASP A 92 3.75 -6.72 -24.33
N ASP A 93 4.53 -6.29 -23.33
CA ASP A 93 5.50 -5.21 -23.50
C ASP A 93 6.71 -5.72 -24.32
N LEU A 94 6.77 -5.33 -25.59
CA LEU A 94 7.82 -5.74 -26.54
C LEU A 94 9.24 -5.51 -26.02
N TYR A 95 9.44 -4.53 -25.14
CA TYR A 95 10.77 -4.17 -24.60
C TYR A 95 10.91 -4.51 -23.13
N ARG A 96 10.06 -5.39 -22.61
CA ARG A 96 10.06 -5.77 -21.19
C ARG A 96 11.42 -6.24 -20.71
N GLU A 97 12.04 -7.18 -21.43
CA GLU A 97 13.34 -7.76 -21.03
C GLU A 97 14.44 -6.71 -20.96
N ILE A 98 14.48 -5.80 -21.93
CA ILE A 98 15.46 -4.70 -21.96
C ILE A 98 15.22 -3.77 -20.75
N LYS A 99 13.97 -3.39 -20.51
CA LYS A 99 13.59 -2.53 -19.38
C LYS A 99 13.97 -3.16 -18.05
N GLU A 100 13.60 -4.43 -17.84
CA GLU A 100 13.88 -5.18 -16.61
C GLU A 100 15.40 -5.32 -16.41
N SER A 101 16.15 -5.70 -17.44
CA SER A 101 17.62 -5.85 -17.37
C SER A 101 18.34 -4.56 -16.96
N ILE A 102 17.97 -3.43 -17.58
CA ILE A 102 18.58 -2.13 -17.23
C ILE A 102 18.17 -1.72 -15.80
N LEU A 103 16.90 -1.90 -15.43
CA LEU A 103 16.42 -1.55 -14.09
C LEU A 103 17.06 -2.40 -13.00
N GLU A 104 17.37 -3.68 -13.25
CA GLU A 104 18.12 -4.53 -12.33
C GLU A 104 19.51 -3.95 -12.06
N ARG A 105 20.22 -3.51 -13.10
CA ARG A 105 21.54 -2.86 -12.94
C ARG A 105 21.45 -1.52 -12.22
N VAL A 106 20.43 -0.72 -12.53
CA VAL A 106 20.13 0.54 -11.81
C VAL A 106 19.89 0.26 -10.33
N ASP A 107 19.25 -0.88 -10.01
CA ASP A 107 18.92 -1.27 -8.64
C ASP A 107 20.12 -1.71 -7.79
N GLU A 108 21.21 -2.08 -8.42
CA GLU A 108 22.47 -2.40 -7.76
C GLU A 108 23.22 -1.12 -7.31
N ILE A 109 22.91 0.03 -7.93
CA ILE A 109 23.58 1.29 -7.61
C ILE A 109 23.13 1.78 -6.23
N PRO A 110 24.05 2.03 -5.28
CA PRO A 110 23.69 2.51 -3.95
C PRO A 110 23.11 3.93 -4.00
N ILE A 111 22.05 4.17 -3.23
CA ILE A 111 21.52 5.51 -3.04
C ILE A 111 22.47 6.28 -2.12
N PRO A 112 22.92 7.50 -2.47
CA PRO A 112 23.77 8.33 -1.62
C PRO A 112 23.15 8.60 -0.24
N ASN A 113 23.99 8.78 0.78
CA ASN A 113 23.54 8.89 2.17
C ASN A 113 22.68 10.15 2.43
N ASP A 114 23.00 11.26 1.78
CA ASP A 114 22.21 12.50 1.81
C ASP A 114 20.79 12.26 1.31
N ARG A 115 20.63 11.55 0.20
CA ARG A 115 19.31 11.19 -0.34
C ARG A 115 18.56 10.20 0.53
N LYS A 116 19.25 9.21 1.10
CA LYS A 116 18.63 8.30 2.08
C LYS A 116 18.09 9.08 3.29
N LYS A 117 18.80 10.14 3.71
CA LYS A 117 18.35 11.03 4.78
C LYS A 117 17.07 11.77 4.39
N GLN A 118 17.01 12.32 3.17
CA GLN A 118 15.81 13.00 2.67
C GLN A 118 14.61 12.06 2.54
N ILE A 119 14.82 10.84 2.03
CA ILE A 119 13.77 9.82 1.95
C ILE A 119 13.22 9.51 3.34
N ARG A 120 14.09 9.26 4.31
CA ARG A 120 13.67 9.01 5.70
C ARG A 120 12.89 10.18 6.28
N GLN A 121 13.31 11.42 6.00
CA GLN A 121 12.61 12.61 6.46
C GLN A 121 11.18 12.69 5.88
N ILE A 122 11.01 12.40 4.60
CA ILE A 122 9.68 12.35 3.95
C ILE A 122 8.80 11.28 4.59
N HIS A 123 9.35 10.09 4.87
CA HIS A 123 8.59 9.04 5.54
C HIS A 123 8.16 9.46 6.96
N LEU A 124 9.04 10.13 7.70
CA LEU A 124 8.70 10.66 9.03
C LEU A 124 7.60 11.71 8.96
N GLU A 125 7.69 12.65 8.03
CA GLU A 125 6.66 13.68 7.83
C GLU A 125 5.28 13.07 7.49
N ARG A 126 5.25 12.07 6.61
CA ARG A 126 4.01 11.34 6.30
C ARG A 126 3.47 10.60 7.52
N ALA A 127 4.34 9.92 8.28
CA ALA A 127 3.95 9.20 9.49
C ALA A 127 3.43 10.15 10.57
N GLU A 128 4.08 11.30 10.73
CA GLU A 128 3.66 12.32 11.70
C GLU A 128 2.29 12.92 11.33
N GLN A 129 2.05 13.19 10.04
CA GLN A 129 0.74 13.66 9.57
C GLN A 129 -0.37 12.66 9.92
N SER A 130 -0.17 11.37 9.68
CA SER A 130 -1.10 10.31 10.05
C SER A 130 -1.33 10.27 11.57
N LEU A 131 -0.27 10.26 12.38
CA LEU A 131 -0.39 10.23 13.84
C LEU A 131 -1.10 11.47 14.40
N ILE A 132 -0.80 12.66 13.88
CA ILE A 132 -1.48 13.91 14.30
C ILE A 132 -2.97 13.81 13.97
N PHE A 133 -3.33 13.28 12.81
CA PHE A 133 -4.72 13.11 12.43
C PHE A 133 -5.44 12.16 13.41
N PHE A 134 -4.90 10.98 13.67
CA PHE A 134 -5.50 10.00 14.59
C PHE A 134 -5.61 10.54 16.01
N ARG A 135 -4.57 11.21 16.53
CA ARG A 135 -4.62 11.84 17.86
C ARG A 135 -5.73 12.87 17.97
N LYS A 136 -5.86 13.76 16.96
CA LYS A 136 -6.89 14.81 16.97
C LYS A 136 -8.31 14.29 16.80
N ASN A 137 -8.47 13.15 16.14
CA ASN A 137 -9.77 12.62 15.75
C ASN A 137 -10.11 11.28 16.43
N ALA A 138 -9.33 10.86 17.41
CA ALA A 138 -9.54 9.58 18.08
C ALA A 138 -10.98 9.40 18.58
N ASP A 139 -11.61 10.44 19.14
CA ASP A 139 -12.98 10.36 19.65
C ASP A 139 -14.06 10.29 18.58
N LYS A 140 -13.73 10.66 17.34
CA LYS A 140 -14.62 10.63 16.18
C LYS A 140 -14.19 9.62 15.13
N PHE A 141 -13.31 8.69 15.51
CA PHE A 141 -12.70 7.77 14.55
C PHE A 141 -13.75 6.92 13.82
N GLN A 142 -14.66 6.28 14.55
CA GLN A 142 -15.74 5.47 13.96
C GLN A 142 -16.67 6.31 13.07
N GLU A 143 -17.05 7.50 13.52
CA GLU A 143 -17.89 8.41 12.73
C GLU A 143 -17.22 8.75 11.39
N LYS A 144 -15.91 9.02 11.41
CA LYS A 144 -15.15 9.37 10.19
C LYS A 144 -14.92 8.17 9.27
N GLN A 145 -14.60 7.02 9.82
CA GLN A 145 -14.50 5.77 9.06
C GLN A 145 -15.86 5.37 8.48
N GLY A 146 -16.94 5.53 9.22
CA GLY A 146 -18.31 5.28 8.76
C GLY A 146 -18.75 6.12 7.56
N LEU A 147 -18.08 7.27 7.28
CA LEU A 147 -18.29 8.02 6.05
C LEU A 147 -17.84 7.24 4.80
N ILE A 148 -16.88 6.35 4.94
CA ILE A 148 -16.38 5.49 3.87
C ILE A 148 -17.09 4.15 3.93
N VAL A 149 -16.99 3.44 5.07
CA VAL A 149 -17.51 2.09 5.29
C VAL A 149 -17.66 1.80 6.77
N GLU A 150 -18.74 1.13 7.15
CA GLU A 150 -18.86 0.53 8.47
C GLU A 150 -18.32 -0.90 8.46
N HIS A 151 -17.77 -1.35 9.58
CA HIS A 151 -17.24 -2.72 9.71
C HIS A 151 -18.29 -3.77 9.35
N THR A 152 -19.55 -3.54 9.70
CA THR A 152 -20.68 -4.42 9.41
C THR A 152 -20.94 -4.64 7.91
N ASP A 153 -20.54 -3.71 7.05
CA ASP A 153 -20.75 -3.81 5.61
C ASP A 153 -19.92 -4.92 4.96
N TYR A 154 -18.79 -5.30 5.59
CA TYR A 154 -17.86 -6.29 5.04
C TYR A 154 -17.49 -7.42 6.01
N ALA A 155 -17.92 -7.37 7.27
CA ALA A 155 -17.55 -8.32 8.32
C ALA A 155 -17.85 -9.77 7.93
N ILE A 156 -19.02 -10.04 7.34
CA ILE A 156 -19.43 -11.42 6.94
C ILE A 156 -18.41 -11.98 5.94
N ASN A 157 -18.11 -11.24 4.87
CA ASN A 157 -17.16 -11.69 3.85
C ASN A 157 -15.74 -11.85 4.41
N LEU A 158 -15.34 -10.97 5.34
CA LEU A 158 -14.06 -11.05 6.02
C LEU A 158 -13.99 -12.33 6.88
N HIS A 159 -15.03 -12.63 7.65
CA HIS A 159 -15.08 -13.86 8.46
C HIS A 159 -15.09 -15.14 7.62
N ASP A 160 -15.79 -15.15 6.49
CA ASP A 160 -15.81 -16.28 5.56
C ASP A 160 -14.40 -16.50 4.96
N LEU A 161 -13.73 -15.41 4.60
CA LEU A 161 -12.38 -15.47 4.08
C LEU A 161 -11.39 -15.99 5.14
N ILE A 162 -11.47 -15.50 6.38
CA ILE A 162 -10.65 -16.01 7.49
C ILE A 162 -10.96 -17.47 7.80
N ALA A 163 -12.23 -17.88 7.75
CA ALA A 163 -12.63 -19.28 7.97
C ALA A 163 -12.04 -20.21 6.91
N SER A 164 -11.98 -19.76 5.65
CA SER A 164 -11.41 -20.55 4.54
C SER A 164 -9.90 -20.85 4.69
N LEU A 165 -9.19 -20.09 5.54
CA LEU A 165 -7.77 -20.31 5.82
C LEU A 165 -7.51 -21.55 6.72
N ASN A 166 -8.56 -22.14 7.28
CA ASN A 166 -8.50 -23.35 8.12
C ASN A 166 -7.51 -23.23 9.30
N LEU A 167 -7.45 -22.07 9.91
CA LEU A 167 -6.59 -21.79 11.05
C LEU A 167 -7.10 -22.50 12.31
N LYS A 168 -6.16 -22.96 13.14
CA LYS A 168 -6.49 -23.63 14.40
C LYS A 168 -6.82 -22.60 15.48
N ILE A 169 -7.60 -22.99 16.48
CA ILE A 169 -7.91 -22.12 17.64
C ILE A 169 -6.66 -21.62 18.38
N LYS A 170 -5.54 -22.33 18.28
CA LYS A 170 -4.24 -21.96 18.87
C LYS A 170 -3.36 -21.15 17.93
N SER A 171 -3.77 -20.92 16.68
CA SER A 171 -3.04 -20.09 15.75
C SER A 171 -2.87 -18.68 16.32
N ARG A 172 -1.69 -18.12 16.13
CA ARG A 172 -1.40 -16.74 16.53
C ARG A 172 -1.80 -15.79 15.42
N VAL A 173 -2.62 -14.80 15.74
CA VAL A 173 -3.11 -13.78 14.80
C VAL A 173 -2.62 -12.42 15.25
N LEU A 174 -1.96 -11.70 14.35
CA LEU A 174 -1.52 -10.33 14.55
C LEU A 174 -2.39 -9.40 13.72
N GLU A 175 -3.07 -8.46 14.35
CA GLU A 175 -3.73 -7.34 13.68
C GLU A 175 -2.88 -6.08 13.83
N VAL A 176 -2.53 -5.46 12.71
CA VAL A 176 -1.78 -4.21 12.65
C VAL A 176 -2.75 -3.06 12.41
N GLY A 177 -2.76 -2.07 13.30
CA GLY A 177 -3.71 -0.97 13.28
C GLY A 177 -5.15 -1.44 13.58
N PRO A 178 -5.42 -2.05 14.75
CA PRO A 178 -6.74 -2.61 15.07
C PRO A 178 -7.83 -1.55 15.25
N GLY A 179 -7.48 -0.27 15.16
CA GLY A 179 -8.42 0.81 15.41
C GLY A 179 -9.05 0.71 16.80
N GLU A 180 -10.37 0.76 16.90
CA GLU A 180 -11.10 0.57 18.15
C GLU A 180 -11.29 -0.91 18.53
N GLY A 181 -10.75 -1.86 17.76
CA GLY A 181 -10.69 -3.29 18.10
C GLY A 181 -11.94 -4.10 17.76
N GLN A 182 -12.74 -3.67 16.81
CA GLN A 182 -13.96 -4.39 16.40
C GLN A 182 -13.63 -5.80 15.89
N LEU A 183 -12.80 -5.91 14.84
CA LEU A 183 -12.40 -7.21 14.29
C LEU A 183 -11.66 -8.05 15.34
N LEU A 184 -10.75 -7.45 16.11
CA LEU A 184 -10.02 -8.16 17.15
C LEU A 184 -10.96 -8.75 18.23
N SER A 185 -12.02 -8.00 18.59
CA SER A 185 -13.07 -8.47 19.49
C SER A 185 -13.77 -9.71 18.95
N GLU A 186 -14.13 -9.73 17.68
CA GLU A 186 -14.76 -10.86 17.00
C GLU A 186 -13.80 -12.06 16.90
N LEU A 187 -12.54 -11.82 16.51
CA LEU A 187 -11.51 -12.85 16.45
C LEU A 187 -11.22 -13.49 17.80
N SER A 188 -11.38 -12.73 18.90
CA SER A 188 -11.21 -13.25 20.26
C SER A 188 -12.20 -14.37 20.63
N ALA A 189 -13.29 -14.54 19.85
CA ALA A 189 -14.20 -15.69 19.96
C ALA A 189 -13.62 -16.97 19.38
N LYS A 190 -12.73 -16.85 18.38
CA LYS A 190 -12.21 -17.97 17.58
C LYS A 190 -10.79 -18.36 17.94
N PHE A 191 -9.95 -17.38 18.33
CA PHE A 191 -8.52 -17.59 18.55
C PHE A 191 -8.12 -17.24 19.99
N LYS A 192 -7.16 -18.01 20.52
CA LYS A 192 -6.65 -17.83 21.90
C LYS A 192 -5.42 -16.93 21.96
N ASN A 193 -4.71 -16.74 20.86
CA ASN A 193 -3.44 -16.01 20.80
C ASN A 193 -3.58 -14.86 19.81
N LEU A 194 -3.97 -13.71 20.29
CA LEU A 194 -4.13 -12.50 19.50
C LEU A 194 -3.09 -11.47 19.86
N VAL A 195 -2.61 -10.73 18.89
CA VAL A 195 -1.70 -9.59 19.07
C VAL A 195 -2.31 -8.38 18.38
N ALA A 196 -2.43 -7.29 19.12
CA ALA A 196 -2.82 -5.97 18.64
C ALA A 196 -1.60 -5.07 18.59
N LEU A 197 -1.23 -4.59 17.41
CA LEU A 197 -0.09 -3.69 17.20
C LEU A 197 -0.60 -2.34 16.70
N ASP A 198 -0.34 -1.27 17.42
CA ASP A 198 -0.69 0.09 17.00
C ASP A 198 0.37 1.09 17.42
N ASN A 199 0.63 2.09 16.57
CA ASN A 199 1.56 3.17 16.85
C ASN A 199 0.88 4.44 17.42
N SER A 200 -0.44 4.41 17.64
CA SER A 200 -1.20 5.38 18.41
C SER A 200 -1.56 4.80 19.78
N GLN A 201 -1.06 5.44 20.84
CA GLN A 201 -1.38 5.06 22.21
C GLN A 201 -2.88 5.21 22.47
N GLU A 202 -3.48 6.26 21.93
CA GLU A 202 -4.91 6.56 22.09
C GLU A 202 -5.78 5.47 21.46
N MET A 203 -5.44 5.01 20.25
CA MET A 203 -6.17 3.92 19.58
C MET A 203 -5.98 2.60 20.30
N LEU A 204 -4.76 2.31 20.78
CA LEU A 204 -4.47 1.09 21.52
C LEU A 204 -5.26 1.01 22.84
N GLU A 205 -5.42 2.13 23.55
CA GLU A 205 -6.24 2.20 24.78
C GLU A 205 -7.73 1.99 24.48
N LYS A 206 -8.26 2.53 23.38
CA LYS A 206 -9.62 2.25 22.94
C LYS A 206 -9.82 0.78 22.60
N CYS A 207 -8.88 0.19 21.86
CA CYS A 207 -8.89 -1.23 21.54
C CYS A 207 -8.89 -2.09 22.82
N LYS A 208 -8.03 -1.80 23.80
CA LYS A 208 -8.01 -2.47 25.10
C LYS A 208 -9.36 -2.40 25.81
N LYS A 209 -9.98 -1.22 25.81
CA LYS A 209 -11.29 -1.01 26.41
C LYS A 209 -12.36 -1.89 25.74
N THR A 210 -12.41 -1.91 24.42
CA THR A 210 -13.34 -2.75 23.65
C THR A 210 -13.14 -4.24 23.98
N ILE A 211 -11.91 -4.72 24.00
CA ILE A 211 -11.59 -6.12 24.33
C ILE A 211 -11.97 -6.44 25.77
N SER A 212 -11.73 -5.52 26.72
CA SER A 212 -12.08 -5.74 28.13
C SER A 212 -13.58 -5.96 28.36
N LEU A 213 -14.44 -5.31 27.56
CA LEU A 213 -15.88 -5.47 27.61
C LEU A 213 -16.35 -6.87 27.19
N THR A 214 -15.55 -7.60 26.42
CA THR A 214 -15.87 -8.97 26.01
C THR A 214 -15.64 -9.98 27.15
N GLY A 215 -14.94 -9.61 28.20
CA GLY A 215 -14.51 -10.51 29.27
C GLY A 215 -13.46 -11.55 28.84
N ARG A 216 -12.95 -11.47 27.61
CA ARG A 216 -11.99 -12.43 27.06
C ARG A 216 -10.55 -12.06 27.38
N LYS A 217 -9.72 -13.09 27.51
CA LYS A 217 -8.28 -12.98 27.77
C LYS A 217 -7.50 -13.52 26.58
N GLY A 218 -6.20 -13.23 26.51
CA GLY A 218 -5.31 -13.76 25.46
C GLY A 218 -5.03 -12.81 24.31
N VAL A 219 -5.27 -11.52 24.52
CA VAL A 219 -4.83 -10.46 23.60
C VAL A 219 -3.59 -9.77 24.19
N GLU A 220 -2.51 -9.82 23.44
CA GLU A 220 -1.28 -9.07 23.70
C GLU A 220 -1.35 -7.73 22.98
N PHE A 221 -1.09 -6.64 23.70
CA PHE A 221 -1.11 -5.29 23.13
C PHE A 221 0.31 -4.74 23.04
N ILE A 222 0.72 -4.35 21.85
CA ILE A 222 2.06 -3.83 21.55
C ILE A 222 1.92 -2.41 21.03
N PHE A 223 2.50 -1.46 21.74
CA PHE A 223 2.64 -0.09 21.27
C PHE A 223 3.87 0.02 20.37
N GLY A 224 3.67 0.40 19.11
CA GLY A 224 4.73 0.57 18.12
C GLY A 224 4.27 0.24 16.69
N ASP A 225 5.23 0.10 15.81
CA ASP A 225 5.04 -0.27 14.41
C ASP A 225 5.50 -1.72 14.12
N THR A 226 5.46 -2.11 12.84
CA THR A 226 5.91 -3.45 12.41
C THR A 226 7.38 -3.71 12.75
N SER A 227 8.22 -2.67 12.84
CA SER A 227 9.62 -2.81 13.26
C SER A 227 9.71 -3.19 14.76
N THR A 228 8.82 -2.65 15.58
CA THR A 228 8.70 -3.03 17.01
C THR A 228 8.30 -4.49 17.14
N ALA A 229 7.31 -4.95 16.38
CA ALA A 229 6.90 -6.37 16.38
C ALA A 229 8.03 -7.31 15.96
N LEU A 230 8.82 -6.92 14.94
CA LEU A 230 9.99 -7.67 14.48
C LEU A 230 11.07 -7.74 15.56
N ASN A 231 11.36 -6.63 16.24
CA ASN A 231 12.34 -6.59 17.33
C ASN A 231 11.91 -7.44 18.53
N ASN A 232 10.60 -7.57 18.77
CA ASN A 232 10.02 -8.44 19.79
C ASN A 232 9.90 -9.91 19.33
N ASN A 233 10.44 -10.26 18.14
CA ASN A 233 10.40 -11.61 17.58
C ASN A 233 8.98 -12.18 17.46
N ILE A 234 8.00 -11.31 17.14
CA ILE A 234 6.63 -11.75 16.91
C ILE A 234 6.58 -12.56 15.62
N VAL A 235 6.05 -13.79 15.74
CA VAL A 235 5.75 -14.67 14.59
C VAL A 235 4.30 -15.10 14.69
N SER A 236 3.55 -15.03 13.59
CA SER A 236 2.10 -15.27 13.56
C SER A 236 1.72 -16.15 12.38
N ASP A 237 0.63 -16.91 12.51
CA ASP A 237 0.06 -17.72 11.44
C ASP A 237 -0.80 -16.87 10.49
N LEU A 238 -1.31 -15.76 11.00
CA LEU A 238 -2.06 -14.77 10.23
C LEU A 238 -1.64 -13.37 10.66
N VAL A 239 -1.29 -12.54 9.68
CA VAL A 239 -1.08 -11.08 9.85
C VAL A 239 -2.20 -10.38 9.07
N ILE A 240 -2.89 -9.45 9.73
CA ILE A 240 -4.03 -8.71 9.16
C ILE A 240 -3.71 -7.21 9.14
N PHE A 241 -3.95 -6.60 7.98
CA PHE A 241 -4.08 -5.16 7.81
C PHE A 241 -5.53 -4.90 7.39
N ASN A 242 -6.34 -4.38 8.29
CA ASN A 242 -7.77 -4.14 8.07
C ASN A 242 -8.06 -2.66 8.07
N MET A 243 -8.34 -2.10 6.89
CA MET A 243 -8.62 -0.67 6.67
C MET A 243 -7.55 0.25 7.29
N VAL A 244 -6.28 -0.10 7.08
CA VAL A 244 -5.15 0.63 7.68
C VAL A 244 -4.02 0.93 6.68
N LEU A 245 -3.88 0.16 5.61
CA LEU A 245 -2.75 0.28 4.69
C LEU A 245 -2.72 1.65 4.00
N HIS A 246 -3.89 2.23 3.72
CA HIS A 246 -4.02 3.56 3.12
C HIS A 246 -3.59 4.72 4.05
N HIS A 247 -3.38 4.46 5.33
CA HIS A 247 -2.81 5.41 6.28
C HIS A 247 -1.30 5.25 6.47
N ILE A 248 -0.69 4.22 5.88
CA ILE A 248 0.72 3.87 6.11
C ILE A 248 1.61 4.59 5.09
N PRO A 249 2.67 5.31 5.53
CA PRO A 249 3.56 6.06 4.64
C PRO A 249 4.23 5.24 3.54
N THR A 250 4.53 3.97 3.84
CA THR A 250 5.29 3.06 2.97
C THR A 250 4.59 1.70 2.84
N PRO A 251 3.46 1.61 2.09
CA PRO A 251 2.67 0.37 2.01
C PRO A 251 3.47 -0.85 1.56
N ALA A 252 4.35 -0.69 0.56
CA ALA A 252 5.20 -1.77 0.05
C ALA A 252 6.15 -2.37 1.12
N LYS A 253 6.56 -1.58 2.13
CA LYS A 253 7.35 -2.07 3.26
C LYS A 253 6.54 -3.05 4.10
N MET A 254 5.25 -2.82 4.27
CA MET A 254 4.38 -3.66 5.10
C MET A 254 4.31 -5.10 4.61
N PHE A 255 4.39 -5.33 3.31
CA PHE A 255 4.44 -6.70 2.77
C PHE A 255 5.74 -7.42 3.14
N ARG A 256 6.89 -6.72 3.14
CA ARG A 256 8.17 -7.31 3.57
C ARG A 256 8.18 -7.61 5.06
N ASP A 257 7.69 -6.66 5.86
CA ASP A 257 7.59 -6.83 7.30
C ASP A 257 6.63 -7.97 7.64
N ALA A 258 5.46 -8.02 6.98
CA ALA A 258 4.49 -9.11 7.15
C ALA A 258 5.10 -10.47 6.81
N ASN A 259 5.87 -10.59 5.71
CA ASN A 259 6.56 -11.84 5.40
C ASN A 259 7.51 -12.27 6.53
N SER A 260 8.19 -11.31 7.17
CA SER A 260 9.08 -11.60 8.30
C SER A 260 8.33 -11.95 9.59
N LEU A 261 7.13 -11.38 9.79
CA LEU A 261 6.24 -11.64 10.92
C LEU A 261 5.41 -12.93 10.76
N LEU A 262 5.39 -13.53 9.57
CA LEU A 262 4.64 -14.74 9.30
C LEU A 262 5.48 -16.00 9.59
N SER A 263 4.85 -17.00 10.20
CA SER A 263 5.33 -18.37 10.19
C SER A 263 5.37 -18.96 8.79
N VAL A 264 6.15 -20.01 8.57
CA VAL A 264 6.16 -20.73 7.30
C VAL A 264 4.76 -21.28 7.01
N GLY A 265 4.24 -21.01 5.82
CA GLY A 265 2.87 -21.37 5.42
C GLY A 265 1.79 -20.44 6.00
N GLY A 266 2.17 -19.41 6.76
CA GLY A 266 1.26 -18.40 7.29
C GLY A 266 0.70 -17.47 6.21
N ASN A 267 -0.35 -16.72 6.55
CA ASN A 267 -1.10 -15.89 5.62
C ASN A 267 -1.05 -14.41 6.00
N LEU A 268 -0.92 -13.54 5.00
CA LEU A 268 -1.16 -12.10 5.09
C LEU A 268 -2.55 -11.83 4.54
N LEU A 269 -3.40 -11.17 5.30
CA LEU A 269 -4.69 -10.68 4.87
C LEU A 269 -4.69 -9.15 4.81
N ILE A 270 -4.95 -8.62 3.64
CA ILE A 270 -5.16 -7.19 3.40
C ILE A 270 -6.64 -6.96 3.12
N VAL A 271 -7.25 -6.08 3.88
CA VAL A 271 -8.58 -5.51 3.64
C VAL A 271 -8.41 -4.03 3.49
N ASP A 272 -8.65 -3.49 2.30
CA ASP A 272 -8.44 -2.07 2.05
C ASP A 272 -9.27 -1.58 0.86
N LEU A 273 -9.30 -0.27 0.65
CA LEU A 273 -10.01 0.36 -0.46
C LEU A 273 -9.35 0.00 -1.80
N CYS A 274 -10.15 -0.30 -2.81
CA CYS A 274 -9.72 -0.20 -4.20
C CYS A 274 -9.37 1.25 -4.52
N SER A 275 -8.52 1.47 -5.52
CA SER A 275 -8.18 2.81 -6.00
C SER A 275 -9.43 3.60 -6.37
N HIS A 276 -9.52 4.85 -5.92
CA HIS A 276 -10.64 5.76 -6.17
C HIS A 276 -10.15 7.20 -6.34
N ASP A 277 -11.04 8.12 -6.70
CA ASP A 277 -10.76 9.54 -6.96
C ASP A 277 -11.43 10.51 -5.95
N GLN A 278 -11.96 9.98 -4.85
CA GLN A 278 -12.66 10.76 -3.83
C GLN A 278 -11.68 11.47 -2.89
N ASP A 279 -11.20 12.65 -3.29
CA ASP A 279 -10.15 13.43 -2.60
C ASP A 279 -10.51 13.87 -1.17
N TRP A 280 -11.81 13.95 -0.85
CA TRP A 280 -12.28 14.44 0.45
C TRP A 280 -11.82 13.56 1.63
N VAL A 281 -11.57 12.26 1.40
CA VAL A 281 -11.16 11.32 2.46
C VAL A 281 -9.81 11.71 3.09
N ARG A 282 -8.92 12.35 2.32
CA ARG A 282 -7.62 12.79 2.83
C ARG A 282 -7.78 13.77 4.00
N ASN A 283 -8.69 14.71 3.89
CA ASN A 283 -8.94 15.72 4.91
C ASN A 283 -9.87 15.21 6.02
N SER A 284 -10.86 14.41 5.64
CA SER A 284 -11.90 13.94 6.57
C SER A 284 -11.51 12.68 7.33
N CYS A 285 -10.80 11.74 6.68
CA CYS A 285 -10.45 10.44 7.23
C CYS A 285 -8.94 10.26 7.47
N GLY A 286 -8.09 11.15 6.94
CA GLY A 286 -6.65 11.13 7.14
C GLY A 286 -5.90 10.16 6.21
N ASP A 287 -6.52 9.82 5.09
CA ASP A 287 -5.93 8.91 4.12
C ASP A 287 -4.69 9.54 3.47
N LEU A 288 -3.60 8.82 3.47
CA LEU A 288 -2.40 9.17 2.71
C LEU A 288 -2.53 8.73 1.26
N TRP A 289 -3.23 7.62 1.04
CA TRP A 289 -3.44 7.00 -0.26
C TRP A 289 -4.93 6.81 -0.55
N LEU A 290 -5.34 7.09 -1.79
CA LEU A 290 -6.73 6.91 -2.24
C LEU A 290 -6.98 5.45 -2.67
N GLY A 291 -6.84 4.50 -1.73
CA GLY A 291 -6.95 3.06 -1.97
C GLY A 291 -5.80 2.48 -2.80
N PHE A 292 -5.89 1.28 -3.33
CA PHE A 292 -4.81 0.59 -4.05
C PHE A 292 -5.33 -0.19 -5.25
N GLU A 293 -4.53 -0.22 -6.31
CA GLU A 293 -4.77 -1.12 -7.43
C GLU A 293 -4.39 -2.56 -7.05
N GLU A 294 -5.12 -3.53 -7.57
CA GLU A 294 -4.80 -4.96 -7.38
C GLU A 294 -3.37 -5.29 -7.82
N VAL A 295 -2.95 -4.74 -8.94
CA VAL A 295 -1.62 -4.99 -9.50
C VAL A 295 -0.50 -4.52 -8.59
N ASP A 296 -0.74 -3.47 -7.78
CA ASP A 296 0.23 -2.97 -6.80
C ASP A 296 0.40 -3.93 -5.64
N LEU A 297 -0.71 -4.38 -5.06
CA LEU A 297 -0.70 -5.33 -3.95
C LEU A 297 -0.03 -6.64 -4.37
N ASN A 298 -0.35 -7.15 -5.56
CA ASN A 298 0.27 -8.35 -6.13
C ASN A 298 1.76 -8.16 -6.36
N HIS A 299 2.18 -7.00 -6.89
CA HIS A 299 3.59 -6.70 -7.09
C HIS A 299 4.37 -6.64 -5.77
N TRP A 300 3.83 -5.95 -4.75
CA TRP A 300 4.47 -5.86 -3.43
C TRP A 300 4.56 -7.22 -2.75
N ALA A 301 3.50 -8.04 -2.84
CA ALA A 301 3.48 -9.39 -2.34
C ALA A 301 4.56 -10.27 -3.02
N LYS A 302 4.64 -10.26 -4.34
CA LYS A 302 5.65 -10.98 -5.11
C LYS A 302 7.08 -10.55 -4.71
N LYS A 303 7.32 -9.24 -4.59
CA LYS A 303 8.63 -8.70 -4.13
C LYS A 303 8.95 -9.08 -2.68
N ALA A 304 7.95 -9.28 -1.85
CA ALA A 304 8.08 -9.79 -0.49
C ALA A 304 8.11 -11.32 -0.41
N LYS A 305 8.16 -12.05 -1.53
CA LYS A 305 8.14 -13.52 -1.59
C LYS A 305 6.86 -14.15 -1.01
N LEU A 306 5.76 -13.43 -1.13
CA LEU A 306 4.42 -13.92 -0.82
C LEU A 306 3.70 -14.29 -2.11
N VAL A 307 2.88 -15.33 -2.05
CA VAL A 307 2.09 -15.83 -3.19
C VAL A 307 0.65 -15.41 -3.02
N ALA A 308 0.06 -14.84 -4.08
CA ALA A 308 -1.35 -14.47 -4.09
C ALA A 308 -2.25 -15.70 -3.95
N GLY A 309 -3.24 -15.57 -3.08
CA GLY A 309 -4.28 -16.57 -2.81
C GLY A 309 -5.66 -16.03 -3.18
N GLN A 310 -6.62 -16.27 -2.30
CA GLN A 310 -8.01 -15.84 -2.48
C GLN A 310 -8.16 -14.33 -2.45
N SER A 311 -9.17 -13.83 -3.14
CA SER A 311 -9.57 -12.44 -3.13
C SER A 311 -11.10 -12.30 -3.14
N ALA A 312 -11.59 -11.21 -2.54
CA ALA A 312 -12.99 -10.81 -2.59
C ALA A 312 -13.09 -9.30 -2.78
N TYR A 313 -14.16 -8.86 -3.41
CA TYR A 313 -14.44 -7.45 -3.66
C TYR A 313 -15.87 -7.13 -3.23
N ILE A 314 -16.04 -5.98 -2.59
CA ILE A 314 -17.34 -5.51 -2.11
C ILE A 314 -17.54 -4.08 -2.62
N ALA A 315 -18.53 -3.88 -3.48
CA ALA A 315 -18.93 -2.56 -3.93
C ALA A 315 -19.87 -1.93 -2.90
N LEU A 316 -19.60 -0.69 -2.52
CA LEU A 316 -20.40 0.08 -1.59
C LEU A 316 -21.32 1.06 -2.33
N ARG A 317 -22.44 1.45 -1.71
CA ARG A 317 -23.42 2.35 -2.32
C ARG A 317 -22.94 3.78 -2.51
N ASN A 318 -21.89 4.17 -1.78
CA ASN A 318 -21.28 5.51 -1.84
C ASN A 318 -20.14 5.63 -2.88
N GLY A 319 -19.97 4.61 -3.74
CA GLY A 319 -19.00 4.60 -4.82
C GLY A 319 -17.61 4.06 -4.42
N PHE A 320 -17.38 3.73 -3.16
CA PHE A 320 -16.17 3.01 -2.77
C PHE A 320 -16.28 1.52 -3.09
N GLN A 321 -15.15 0.87 -3.19
CA GLN A 321 -15.04 -0.57 -3.29
C GLN A 321 -13.94 -1.05 -2.34
N ILE A 322 -14.24 -2.12 -1.59
CA ILE A 322 -13.27 -2.79 -0.72
C ILE A 322 -12.71 -4.00 -1.47
N GLN A 323 -11.42 -4.21 -1.35
CA GLN A 323 -10.76 -5.44 -1.72
C GLN A 323 -10.24 -6.17 -0.49
N MET A 324 -10.42 -7.48 -0.48
CA MET A 324 -9.84 -8.39 0.49
C MET A 324 -8.89 -9.32 -0.24
N ARG A 325 -7.65 -9.41 0.20
CA ARG A 325 -6.60 -10.15 -0.48
C ARG A 325 -5.82 -11.00 0.50
N VAL A 326 -5.73 -12.29 0.22
CA VAL A 326 -4.89 -13.22 0.96
C VAL A 326 -3.60 -13.45 0.19
N PHE A 327 -2.48 -13.39 0.90
CA PHE A 327 -1.17 -13.76 0.38
C PHE A 327 -0.53 -14.77 1.32
N ARG A 328 0.09 -15.81 0.78
CA ARG A 328 0.69 -16.89 1.57
C ARG A 328 2.21 -16.83 1.55
N LYS A 329 2.83 -17.03 2.71
CA LYS A 329 4.27 -17.25 2.81
C LYS A 329 4.58 -18.68 2.39
N ASN A 330 5.41 -18.81 1.36
CA ASN A 330 5.88 -20.13 0.94
C ASN A 330 6.85 -20.75 1.95
N ILE A 331 7.03 -22.07 1.81
CA ILE A 331 7.99 -22.88 2.57
C ILE A 331 9.42 -22.53 2.17
#